data_e87eb2bdf91ed5e587c2b09f4136f525
#
_entry.id   e87eb2bdf91ed5e587c2b09f4136f525
#
_cell.length_a   1.000
_cell.length_b   1.000
_cell.length_c   1.000
_cell.angle_alpha   90.00
_cell.angle_beta   90.00
_cell.angle_gamma   90.00
#
_symmetry.space_group_name_H-M   'P 1'
#
loop_
_entity.id
_entity.type
_entity.pdbx_description
1 polymer ?
#
loop_
_entity_poly.entity_id
_entity_poly.type
_entity_poly.pdbx_seq_one_letter_code
_entity_poly.pdbx_strand_id
1 'polypeptide(L)'
;PLDNYHVQVFFDDGKIVDYDTTQDLKSSIFEPLRDIENFKNTCTVMNGTLAWDISGKMDESDCIDIDPFTLYELKAINSLIA
;
A
#
# COMPACT_ATOMS: atom_id res chain seq x y z
N PRO A 1 5.18 2.69 4.67
CA PRO A 1 3.97 2.95 5.48
C PRO A 1 4.23 4.02 6.53
N LEU A 2 3.18 4.77 6.84
CA LEU A 2 3.25 5.83 7.82
C LEU A 2 2.38 5.48 9.02
N ASP A 3 2.55 6.22 10.12
CA ASP A 3 1.85 5.93 11.37
C ASP A 3 0.33 6.17 11.31
N ASN A 4 -0.14 6.89 10.29
CA ASN A 4 -1.55 7.25 10.14
C ASN A 4 -2.28 6.39 9.09
N TYR A 5 -1.77 5.20 8.80
CA TYR A 5 -2.32 4.28 7.80
C TYR A 5 -2.23 4.80 6.37
N HIS A 6 -1.32 5.71 6.12
CA HIS A 6 -0.98 6.14 4.77
C HIS A 6 0.27 5.43 4.29
N VAL A 7 0.39 5.25 2.98
CA VAL A 7 1.58 4.67 2.36
C VAL A 7 2.02 5.56 1.22
N GLN A 8 3.28 5.94 1.23
CA GLN A 8 3.87 6.64 0.08
C GLN A 8 4.39 5.59 -0.89
N VAL A 9 3.96 5.66 -2.14
CA VAL A 9 4.31 4.71 -3.18
C VAL A 9 5.20 5.41 -4.20
N PHE A 10 6.36 4.82 -4.47
CA PHE A 10 7.36 5.36 -5.38
C PHE A 10 7.36 4.51 -6.66
N PHE A 11 7.05 5.13 -7.78
CA PHE A 11 7.03 4.45 -9.08
C PHE A 11 8.37 4.60 -9.78
N ASP A 12 8.65 3.67 -10.69
CA ASP A 12 9.92 3.63 -11.43
C ASP A 12 10.13 4.88 -12.29
N ASP A 13 9.07 5.55 -12.70
CA ASP A 13 9.14 6.78 -13.50
C ASP A 13 9.35 8.04 -12.64
N GLY A 14 9.52 7.87 -11.34
CA GLY A 14 9.75 8.97 -10.42
C GLY A 14 8.50 9.54 -9.79
N LYS A 15 7.32 9.10 -10.20
CA LYS A 15 6.07 9.55 -9.59
C LYS A 15 5.96 9.03 -8.16
N ILE A 16 5.55 9.90 -7.24
CA ILE A 16 5.28 9.52 -5.84
C ILE A 16 3.83 9.85 -5.53
N VAL A 17 3.12 8.91 -4.95
CA VAL A 17 1.73 9.11 -4.53
C VAL A 17 1.59 8.75 -3.05
N ASP A 18 0.58 9.34 -2.41
CA ASP A 18 0.22 9.02 -1.03
C ASP A 18 -1.10 8.26 -1.06
N TYR A 19 -1.08 7.02 -0.63
CA TYR A 19 -2.27 6.18 -0.61
C TYR A 19 -2.84 6.12 0.81
N ASP A 20 -4.06 6.57 0.96
CA ASP A 20 -4.79 6.57 2.23
C ASP A 20 -5.61 5.27 2.32
N THR A 21 -5.25 4.40 3.26
CA THR A 21 -5.92 3.11 3.44
C THR A 21 -7.10 3.18 4.40
N THR A 22 -7.39 4.32 5.00
CA THR A 22 -8.40 4.39 6.07
C THR A 22 -9.78 3.91 5.64
N GLN A 23 -10.15 4.10 4.38
CA GLN A 23 -11.40 3.56 3.86
C GLN A 23 -11.35 2.04 3.71
N ASP A 24 -10.20 1.51 3.25
CA ASP A 24 -10.03 0.08 3.05
C ASP A 24 -10.08 -0.68 4.37
N LEU A 25 -9.61 -0.07 5.46
CA LEU A 25 -9.59 -0.71 6.76
C LEU A 25 -10.99 -1.01 7.30
N LYS A 26 -12.02 -0.47 6.69
CA LYS A 26 -13.41 -0.79 7.04
C LYS A 26 -13.84 -2.13 6.49
N SER A 27 -13.13 -2.64 5.49
CA SER A 27 -13.39 -3.95 4.90
C SER A 27 -12.83 -5.05 5.80
N SER A 28 -13.56 -6.16 5.93
CA SER A 28 -13.11 -7.29 6.73
C SER A 28 -11.82 -7.92 6.21
N ILE A 29 -11.55 -7.80 4.90
CA ILE A 29 -10.32 -8.31 4.30
C ILE A 29 -9.09 -7.61 4.90
N PHE A 30 -9.23 -6.35 5.27
CA PHE A 30 -8.15 -5.55 5.82
C PHE A 30 -8.08 -5.59 7.35
N GLU A 31 -8.88 -6.41 8.00
CA GLU A 31 -8.91 -6.48 9.46
C GLU A 31 -7.53 -6.63 10.11
N PRO A 32 -6.65 -7.54 9.63
CA PRO A 32 -5.33 -7.69 10.24
C PRO A 32 -4.49 -6.42 10.21
N LEU A 33 -4.78 -5.50 9.29
CA LEU A 33 -4.02 -4.26 9.13
C LEU A 33 -4.52 -3.13 10.02
N ARG A 34 -5.58 -3.33 10.78
CA ARG A 34 -6.07 -2.34 11.73
C ARG A 34 -5.11 -2.13 12.88
N ASP A 35 -4.29 -3.12 13.18
CA ASP A 35 -3.16 -2.98 14.10
C ASP A 35 -2.05 -2.25 13.34
N ILE A 36 -1.70 -1.06 13.78
CA ILE A 36 -0.70 -0.23 13.09
C ILE A 36 0.66 -0.91 12.97
N GLU A 37 1.03 -1.73 13.93
CA GLU A 37 2.29 -2.46 13.86
C GLU A 37 2.26 -3.50 12.74
N ASN A 38 1.17 -4.24 12.60
CA ASN A 38 1.00 -5.16 11.49
C ASN A 38 0.99 -4.42 10.16
N PHE A 39 0.29 -3.30 10.11
CA PHE A 39 0.24 -2.46 8.90
C PHE A 39 1.64 -2.08 8.45
N LYS A 40 2.48 -1.66 9.37
CA LYS A 40 3.84 -1.22 9.05
C LYS A 40 4.78 -2.39 8.76
N ASN A 41 4.67 -3.46 9.52
CA ASN A 41 5.63 -4.56 9.45
C ASN A 41 5.40 -5.48 8.25
N THR A 42 4.19 -5.59 7.76
CA THR A 42 3.88 -6.49 6.64
C THR A 42 3.82 -5.78 5.29
N CYS A 43 3.92 -4.46 5.27
CA CYS A 43 3.87 -3.68 4.04
C CYS A 43 5.08 -3.97 3.15
N THR A 44 4.83 -4.29 1.89
CA THR A 44 5.88 -4.66 0.95
C THR A 44 5.41 -4.43 -0.48
N VAL A 45 6.24 -4.84 -1.43
CA VAL A 45 5.89 -4.84 -2.86
C VAL A 45 5.84 -6.29 -3.32
N MET A 46 4.70 -6.68 -3.87
CA MET A 46 4.51 -8.02 -4.46
C MET A 46 3.68 -7.86 -5.73
N ASN A 47 3.94 -8.69 -6.72
CA ASN A 47 3.24 -8.64 -8.00
C ASN A 47 3.31 -7.26 -8.66
N GLY A 48 4.38 -6.51 -8.38
CA GLY A 48 4.56 -5.17 -8.94
C GLY A 48 3.64 -4.12 -8.35
N THR A 49 3.08 -4.34 -7.17
CA THR A 49 2.19 -3.39 -6.54
C THR A 49 2.37 -3.37 -5.02
N LEU A 50 1.74 -2.39 -4.38
CA LEU A 50 1.68 -2.31 -2.92
C LEU A 50 0.91 -3.51 -2.37
N ALA A 51 1.48 -4.16 -1.37
CA ALA A 51 0.87 -5.33 -0.76
C ALA A 51 1.23 -5.43 0.72
N TRP A 52 0.51 -6.29 1.42
CA TRP A 52 0.80 -6.63 2.81
C TRP A 52 0.90 -8.13 2.92
N ASP A 53 2.10 -8.61 3.26
CA ASP A 53 2.39 -10.04 3.35
C ASP A 53 2.04 -10.54 4.75
N ILE A 54 0.77 -10.82 4.96
CA ILE A 54 0.25 -11.19 6.29
C ILE A 54 0.85 -12.49 6.78
N SER A 55 1.09 -13.45 5.88
CA SER A 55 1.64 -14.75 6.26
C SER A 55 3.13 -14.69 6.59
N GLY A 56 3.83 -13.67 6.10
CA GLY A 56 5.28 -13.57 6.23
C GLY A 56 6.05 -14.52 5.33
N LYS A 57 5.37 -15.18 4.39
CA LYS A 57 5.98 -16.19 3.52
C LYS A 57 6.18 -15.72 2.09
N MET A 58 5.90 -14.46 1.79
CA MET A 58 5.97 -13.87 0.46
C MET A 58 5.12 -14.68 -0.55
N ASP A 59 3.97 -15.16 -0.09
CA ASP A 59 3.03 -15.95 -0.90
C ASP A 59 2.05 -15.01 -1.58
N GLU A 60 2.12 -14.91 -2.89
CA GLU A 60 1.28 -14.01 -3.67
C GLU A 60 -0.21 -14.33 -3.57
N SER A 61 -0.55 -15.57 -3.23
CA SER A 61 -1.95 -15.99 -3.07
C SER A 61 -2.48 -15.72 -1.67
N ASP A 62 -1.62 -15.33 -0.74
CA ASP A 62 -1.98 -15.13 0.67
C ASP A 62 -1.50 -13.76 1.16
N CYS A 63 -1.69 -12.76 0.34
CA CYS A 63 -1.36 -11.38 0.69
C CYS A 63 -2.54 -10.47 0.34
N ILE A 64 -2.55 -9.29 0.96
CA ILE A 64 -3.51 -8.23 0.63
C ILE A 64 -2.77 -7.27 -0.31
N ASP A 65 -3.35 -6.99 -1.47
CA ASP A 65 -2.71 -6.09 -2.43
C ASP A 65 -3.70 -5.07 -2.98
N ILE A 66 -3.13 -3.99 -3.55
CA ILE A 66 -3.89 -2.90 -4.15
C ILE A 66 -3.64 -2.94 -5.65
N ASP A 67 -4.69 -2.70 -6.45
CA ASP A 67 -4.58 -2.63 -7.90
C ASP A 67 -3.57 -1.54 -8.29
N PRO A 68 -2.50 -1.89 -9.04
CA PRO A 68 -1.49 -0.90 -9.41
C PRO A 68 -2.04 0.26 -10.24
N PHE A 69 -3.08 0.04 -11.03
CA PHE A 69 -3.70 1.13 -11.78
C PHE A 69 -4.39 2.13 -10.86
N THR A 70 -5.02 1.65 -9.79
CA THR A 70 -5.62 2.51 -8.77
C THR A 70 -4.56 3.41 -8.15
N LEU A 71 -3.39 2.85 -7.85
CA LEU A 71 -2.30 3.63 -7.26
C LEU A 71 -1.75 4.66 -8.25
N TYR A 72 -1.57 4.26 -9.51
CA TYR A 72 -0.95 5.14 -10.49
C TYR A 72 -1.86 6.31 -10.88
N GLU A 73 -3.17 6.15 -10.76
CA GLU A 73 -4.13 7.20 -11.06
C GLU A 73 -4.17 8.30 -10.00
N LEU A 74 -3.60 8.06 -8.83
CA LEU A 74 -3.55 9.07 -7.78
C LEU A 74 -2.69 10.25 -8.21
N LYS A 75 -3.04 11.41 -7.70
CA LYS A 75 -2.27 12.62 -7.99
C LYS A 75 -0.88 12.52 -7.36
N ALA A 76 0.16 12.83 -8.13
CA ALA A 76 1.52 12.82 -7.63
C ALA A 76 1.71 13.91 -6.56
N ILE A 77 2.36 13.55 -5.46
CA ILE A 77 2.68 14.52 -4.41
C ILE A 77 3.98 15.24 -4.67
N ASN A 78 4.76 14.77 -5.65
CA ASN A 78 6.01 15.39 -6.08
C ASN A 78 5.88 16.11 -7.43
N SER A 79 4.72 16.66 -7.70
CA SER A 79 4.39 17.26 -9.00
C SER A 79 5.19 18.49 -9.37
N LEU A 80 6.02 18.95 -8.47
CA LEU A 80 6.88 20.11 -8.70
C LEU A 80 7.74 20.00 -9.94
N ILE A 81 7.94 18.80 -10.41
CA ILE A 81 8.73 18.55 -11.59
C ILE A 81 8.04 19.00 -12.87
N ALA A 82 6.83 19.36 -12.74
CA ALA A 82 6.07 19.80 -13.91
C ALA A 82 6.71 21.00 -14.57
#